data_93b6ab0d31057b6943492d7acb8fbb05
#
_entry.id   93b6ab0d31057b6943492d7acb8fbb05
#
_cell.length_a   1.000
_cell.length_b   1.000
_cell.length_c   1.000
_cell.angle_alpha   90.00
_cell.angle_beta   90.00
_cell.angle_gamma   90.00
#
_symmetry.space_group_name_H-M   'P 1'
#
loop_
_entity.id
_entity.type
_entity.pdbx_description
1 polymer ?
#
loop_
_entity_poly.entity_id
_entity_poly.type
_entity_poly.pdbx_seq_one_letter_code
_entity_poly.pdbx_strand_id
1 'polypeptide(L)'
;QRFDKSQPRVSQQQRPLTPTQSILDRSVQRSGLSYDSFVRLIIQSALSRLSIWTQADLDRLLLLAERLGLDPLNNEIYATEISPDSGKKSRIVFVVGVDGWSKIINSHPQFDGMKFVESAPGDDELPLYMECTIYRKDRKVATSVREYMYEAHTSQGAWLTHPRRMLRHKSMVQCARICFGLSGIYEPD
;
A
#
# COMPACT_ATOMS: atom_id res chain seq x y z
N GLN A 1 -3.53 -39.96 7.32
CA GLN A 1 -3.52 -38.51 7.63
C GLN A 1 -4.30 -37.80 6.53
N ARG A 2 -5.50 -37.31 6.91
CA ARG A 2 -6.44 -36.67 5.99
C ARG A 2 -6.11 -35.18 5.92
N PHE A 3 -5.76 -34.68 4.76
CA PHE A 3 -5.82 -33.27 4.43
C PHE A 3 -7.16 -32.99 3.75
N ASP A 4 -8.11 -32.46 4.51
CA ASP A 4 -9.35 -31.91 3.97
C ASP A 4 -9.08 -30.43 3.62
N LYS A 5 -8.89 -30.15 2.33
CA LYS A 5 -8.89 -28.78 1.78
C LYS A 5 -10.12 -28.66 0.92
N SER A 6 -11.23 -28.34 1.55
CA SER A 6 -12.43 -27.86 0.85
C SER A 6 -12.11 -26.50 0.23
N GLN A 7 -11.73 -26.50 -1.03
CA GLN A 7 -11.66 -25.28 -1.84
C GLN A 7 -13.09 -24.71 -1.96
N PRO A 8 -13.29 -23.42 -1.75
CA PRO A 8 -14.58 -22.80 -2.06
C PRO A 8 -14.79 -22.91 -3.58
N ARG A 9 -15.78 -23.70 -3.98
CA ARG A 9 -16.27 -23.70 -5.35
C ARG A 9 -16.92 -22.36 -5.64
N VAL A 10 -16.22 -21.52 -6.39
CA VAL A 10 -16.84 -20.34 -7.02
C VAL A 10 -17.86 -20.87 -8.03
N SER A 11 -19.14 -20.72 -7.72
CA SER A 11 -20.24 -21.03 -8.65
C SER A 11 -20.09 -20.10 -9.86
N GLN A 12 -19.78 -20.67 -11.02
CA GLN A 12 -19.81 -19.99 -12.32
C GLN A 12 -21.27 -19.68 -12.69
N GLN A 13 -21.85 -18.64 -12.13
CA GLN A 13 -23.00 -18.00 -12.73
C GLN A 13 -22.50 -17.02 -13.79
N GLN A 14 -22.61 -17.42 -15.05
CA GLN A 14 -22.38 -16.54 -16.20
C GLN A 14 -23.35 -15.35 -16.13
N ARG A 15 -22.87 -14.20 -15.62
CA ARG A 15 -23.53 -12.91 -15.84
C ARG A 15 -23.32 -12.51 -17.29
N PRO A 16 -24.34 -11.97 -17.97
CA PRO A 16 -24.15 -11.41 -19.31
C PRO A 16 -23.15 -10.25 -19.22
N LEU A 17 -22.06 -10.36 -19.97
CA LEU A 17 -21.03 -9.35 -20.08
C LEU A 17 -21.65 -8.10 -20.74
N THR A 18 -21.79 -7.03 -19.97
CA THR A 18 -21.89 -5.69 -20.53
C THR A 18 -20.56 -5.35 -21.23
N PRO A 19 -20.53 -4.50 -22.26
CA PRO A 19 -19.37 -4.33 -23.14
C PRO A 19 -18.12 -3.69 -22.48
N THR A 20 -18.13 -3.52 -21.18
CA THR A 20 -16.96 -3.03 -20.44
C THR A 20 -16.19 -4.22 -19.87
N GLN A 21 -15.03 -4.49 -20.42
CA GLN A 21 -14.09 -5.50 -19.92
C GLN A 21 -13.90 -5.34 -18.41
N SER A 22 -14.04 -6.42 -17.62
CA SER A 22 -13.89 -6.36 -16.17
C SER A 22 -12.49 -5.88 -15.79
N ILE A 23 -12.34 -5.28 -14.60
CA ILE A 23 -11.01 -4.88 -14.11
C ILE A 23 -10.05 -6.07 -14.04
N LEU A 24 -10.58 -7.23 -13.65
CA LEU A 24 -9.81 -8.46 -13.58
C LEU A 24 -9.31 -8.89 -14.96
N ASP A 25 -10.16 -8.89 -15.99
CA ASP A 25 -9.75 -9.25 -17.36
C ASP A 25 -8.66 -8.31 -17.90
N ARG A 26 -8.79 -7.00 -17.66
CA ARG A 26 -7.76 -6.02 -18.05
C ARG A 26 -6.44 -6.28 -17.33
N SER A 27 -6.49 -6.63 -16.05
CA SER A 27 -5.29 -6.92 -15.24
C SER A 27 -4.61 -8.20 -15.68
N VAL A 28 -5.38 -9.25 -15.98
CA VAL A 28 -4.89 -10.51 -16.56
C VAL A 28 -4.21 -10.25 -17.91
N GLN A 29 -4.87 -9.51 -18.81
CA GLN A 29 -4.31 -9.17 -20.11
C GLN A 29 -2.98 -8.40 -20.00
N ARG A 30 -2.90 -7.42 -19.11
CA ARG A 30 -1.67 -6.64 -18.88
C ARG A 30 -0.53 -7.48 -18.31
N SER A 31 -0.85 -8.47 -17.48
CA SER A 31 0.17 -9.33 -16.86
C SER A 31 0.80 -10.33 -17.84
N GLY A 32 0.13 -10.64 -18.96
CA GLY A 32 0.53 -11.69 -19.89
C GLY A 32 0.35 -13.11 -19.35
N LEU A 33 -0.30 -13.27 -18.19
CA LEU A 33 -0.54 -14.56 -17.55
C LEU A 33 -1.91 -15.14 -17.96
N SER A 34 -2.09 -16.46 -17.77
CA SER A 34 -3.43 -17.04 -17.79
C SER A 34 -4.25 -16.53 -16.58
N TYR A 35 -5.58 -16.54 -16.72
CA TYR A 35 -6.51 -16.15 -15.65
C TYR A 35 -6.19 -16.85 -14.32
N ASP A 36 -6.10 -18.19 -14.35
CA ASP A 36 -5.86 -19.00 -13.15
C ASP A 36 -4.50 -18.71 -12.52
N SER A 37 -3.47 -18.48 -13.35
CA SER A 37 -2.14 -18.15 -12.87
C SER A 37 -2.11 -16.76 -12.22
N PHE A 38 -2.75 -15.77 -12.84
CA PHE A 38 -2.85 -14.42 -12.31
C PHE A 38 -3.56 -14.41 -10.96
N VAL A 39 -4.75 -14.98 -10.87
CA VAL A 39 -5.54 -15.04 -9.63
C VAL A 39 -4.78 -15.75 -8.52
N ARG A 40 -4.16 -16.89 -8.82
CA ARG A 40 -3.34 -17.63 -7.84
C ARG A 40 -2.18 -16.79 -7.30
N LEU A 41 -1.46 -16.08 -8.17
CA LEU A 41 -0.34 -15.26 -7.76
C LEU A 41 -0.79 -14.05 -6.94
N ILE A 42 -1.90 -13.39 -7.29
CA ILE A 42 -2.48 -12.31 -6.49
C ILE A 42 -2.85 -12.80 -5.08
N ILE A 43 -3.44 -13.99 -4.95
CA ILE A 43 -3.76 -14.58 -3.66
C ILE A 43 -2.50 -14.83 -2.83
N GLN A 44 -1.43 -15.31 -3.47
CA GLN A 44 -0.16 -15.60 -2.80
C GLN A 44 0.66 -14.34 -2.48
N SER A 45 0.42 -13.23 -3.14
CA SER A 45 1.10 -11.93 -2.93
C SER A 45 0.19 -10.96 -2.17
N ALA A 46 -0.55 -10.15 -2.89
CA ALA A 46 -1.28 -9.00 -2.37
C ALA A 46 -2.45 -9.33 -1.43
N LEU A 47 -3.02 -10.55 -1.50
CA LEU A 47 -4.09 -11.01 -0.61
C LEU A 47 -3.62 -12.01 0.46
N SER A 48 -2.33 -12.34 0.51
CA SER A 48 -1.77 -13.37 1.39
C SER A 48 -1.96 -13.11 2.89
N ARG A 49 -2.20 -11.84 3.28
CA ARG A 49 -2.40 -11.41 4.66
C ARG A 49 -3.87 -11.47 5.11
N LEU A 50 -4.78 -11.86 4.23
CA LEU A 50 -6.20 -11.97 4.53
C LEU A 50 -6.58 -13.41 4.85
N SER A 51 -7.34 -13.61 5.93
CA SER A 51 -7.93 -14.91 6.26
C SER A 51 -9.13 -15.22 5.37
N ILE A 52 -9.93 -14.20 5.06
CA ILE A 52 -11.13 -14.29 4.21
C ILE A 52 -11.18 -13.03 3.32
N TRP A 53 -11.50 -13.23 2.06
CA TRP A 53 -11.70 -12.14 1.11
C TRP A 53 -12.82 -12.49 0.11
N THR A 54 -13.36 -11.48 -0.56
CA THR A 54 -14.42 -11.61 -1.55
C THR A 54 -13.95 -11.15 -2.93
N GLN A 55 -14.70 -11.51 -3.98
CA GLN A 55 -14.44 -10.98 -5.32
C GLN A 55 -14.43 -9.44 -5.33
N ALA A 56 -15.31 -8.82 -4.54
CA ALA A 56 -15.36 -7.36 -4.44
C ALA A 56 -14.07 -6.77 -3.84
N ASP A 57 -13.40 -7.48 -2.93
CA ASP A 57 -12.12 -7.02 -2.36
C ASP A 57 -10.99 -7.13 -3.40
N LEU A 58 -10.97 -8.20 -4.19
CA LEU A 58 -10.05 -8.34 -5.33
C LEU A 58 -10.27 -7.22 -6.36
N ASP A 59 -11.52 -6.97 -6.75
CA ASP A 59 -11.85 -5.93 -7.73
C ASP A 59 -11.42 -4.54 -7.23
N ARG A 60 -11.65 -4.24 -5.94
CA ARG A 60 -11.21 -2.98 -5.31
C ARG A 60 -9.70 -2.84 -5.27
N LEU A 61 -8.98 -3.91 -4.92
CA LEU A 61 -7.51 -3.94 -4.96
C LEU A 61 -7.01 -3.62 -6.37
N LEU A 62 -7.53 -4.30 -7.39
CA LEU A 62 -7.11 -4.13 -8.78
C LEU A 62 -7.46 -2.74 -9.33
N LEU A 63 -8.63 -2.20 -8.98
CA LEU A 63 -9.01 -0.82 -9.36
C LEU A 63 -8.08 0.21 -8.73
N LEU A 64 -7.72 0.04 -7.46
CA LEU A 64 -6.80 0.95 -6.79
C LEU A 64 -5.38 0.82 -7.36
N ALA A 65 -4.92 -0.39 -7.62
CA ALA A 65 -3.65 -0.66 -8.27
C ALA A 65 -3.57 -0.01 -9.66
N GLU A 66 -4.62 -0.16 -10.49
CA GLU A 66 -4.69 0.47 -11.81
C GLU A 66 -4.65 2.00 -11.71
N ARG A 67 -5.45 2.59 -10.80
CA ARG A 67 -5.50 4.04 -10.58
C ARG A 67 -4.15 4.63 -10.17
N LEU A 68 -3.39 3.90 -9.34
CA LEU A 68 -2.10 4.35 -8.81
C LEU A 68 -0.90 3.90 -9.66
N GLY A 69 -1.12 3.10 -10.71
CA GLY A 69 -0.04 2.55 -11.53
C GLY A 69 0.83 1.51 -10.78
N LEU A 70 0.25 0.82 -9.80
CA LEU A 70 0.96 -0.12 -8.93
C LEU A 70 0.79 -1.58 -9.38
N ASP A 71 1.77 -2.40 -9.04
CA ASP A 71 1.75 -3.84 -9.31
C ASP A 71 1.50 -4.65 -8.03
N PRO A 72 0.29 -5.22 -7.88
CA PRO A 72 -0.02 -6.05 -6.72
C PRO A 72 0.71 -7.40 -6.72
N LEU A 73 1.22 -7.88 -7.87
CA LEU A 73 2.05 -9.09 -7.92
C LEU A 73 3.39 -8.89 -7.21
N ASN A 74 3.93 -7.69 -7.26
CA ASN A 74 5.19 -7.30 -6.59
C ASN A 74 4.97 -6.71 -5.19
N ASN A 75 3.76 -6.83 -4.62
CA ASN A 75 3.40 -6.24 -3.31
C ASN A 75 3.62 -4.71 -3.22
N GLU A 76 3.62 -3.99 -4.34
CA GLU A 76 3.61 -2.52 -4.33
C GLU A 76 2.33 -1.98 -3.67
N ILE A 77 1.24 -2.77 -3.75
CA ILE A 77 -0.01 -2.60 -3.03
C ILE A 77 -0.53 -3.97 -2.59
N TYR A 78 -1.07 -4.04 -1.38
CA TYR A 78 -1.62 -5.28 -0.82
C TYR A 78 -2.80 -5.00 0.12
N ALA A 79 -3.58 -6.03 0.40
CA ALA A 79 -4.66 -5.97 1.36
C ALA A 79 -4.22 -6.55 2.71
N THR A 80 -4.71 -5.98 3.79
CA THR A 80 -4.55 -6.51 5.15
C THR A 80 -5.80 -6.29 5.96
N GLU A 81 -5.96 -7.08 7.01
CA GLU A 81 -7.00 -6.88 8.01
C GLU A 81 -6.51 -5.96 9.11
N ILE A 82 -7.33 -5.00 9.50
CA ILE A 82 -7.14 -4.24 10.72
C ILE A 82 -8.29 -4.54 11.67
N SER A 83 -7.96 -4.89 12.89
CA SER A 83 -8.92 -5.04 13.96
C SER A 83 -8.91 -3.75 14.77
N PRO A 84 -9.98 -2.95 14.74
CA PRO A 84 -10.11 -1.85 15.68
C PRO A 84 -10.25 -2.45 17.09
N ASP A 85 -9.83 -1.70 18.11
CA ASP A 85 -9.87 -2.10 19.52
C ASP A 85 -11.11 -2.93 19.91
N SER A 86 -10.90 -3.87 20.83
CA SER A 86 -11.79 -4.92 21.31
C SER A 86 -13.28 -4.70 21.07
N GLY A 87 -13.86 -5.51 20.18
CA GLY A 87 -15.30 -5.62 19.96
C GLY A 87 -15.83 -5.09 18.61
N LYS A 88 -15.02 -4.45 17.80
CA LYS A 88 -15.40 -4.03 16.45
C LYS A 88 -14.99 -5.10 15.41
N LYS A 89 -15.80 -5.25 14.36
CA LYS A 89 -15.48 -6.16 13.25
C LYS A 89 -14.17 -5.72 12.56
N SER A 90 -13.30 -6.68 12.27
CA SER A 90 -12.15 -6.44 11.40
C SER A 90 -12.60 -5.90 10.05
N ARG A 91 -11.78 -5.02 9.47
CA ARG A 91 -12.02 -4.48 8.13
C ARG A 91 -10.81 -4.70 7.24
N ILE A 92 -11.04 -4.98 5.98
CA ILE A 92 -10.00 -5.05 4.96
C ILE A 92 -9.63 -3.63 4.54
N VAL A 93 -8.34 -3.34 4.55
CA VAL A 93 -7.75 -2.10 4.05
C VAL A 93 -6.69 -2.43 3.01
N PHE A 94 -6.48 -1.49 2.07
CA PHE A 94 -5.47 -1.61 1.03
C PHE A 94 -4.31 -0.67 1.35
N VAL A 95 -3.13 -1.26 1.53
CA VAL A 95 -1.92 -0.57 1.94
C VAL A 95 -0.95 -0.50 0.77
N VAL A 96 -0.40 0.67 0.51
CA VAL A 96 0.69 0.85 -0.43
C VAL A 96 2.01 0.65 0.31
N GLY A 97 2.80 -0.30 -0.15
CA GLY A 97 4.14 -0.56 0.40
C GLY A 97 5.13 0.58 0.08
N VAL A 98 6.31 0.54 0.72
CA VAL A 98 7.35 1.57 0.49
C VAL A 98 7.79 1.63 -0.97
N ASP A 99 7.86 0.51 -1.66
CA ASP A 99 8.22 0.44 -3.08
C ASP A 99 7.11 1.05 -3.95
N GLY A 100 5.84 0.79 -3.61
CA GLY A 100 4.69 1.43 -4.24
C GLY A 100 4.69 2.95 -4.05
N TRP A 101 4.96 3.44 -2.84
CA TRP A 101 5.11 4.87 -2.57
C TRP A 101 6.27 5.48 -3.36
N SER A 102 7.42 4.80 -3.40
CA SER A 102 8.57 5.22 -4.18
C SER A 102 8.20 5.35 -5.67
N LYS A 103 7.47 4.37 -6.20
CA LYS A 103 7.01 4.39 -7.59
C LYS A 103 6.04 5.54 -7.87
N ILE A 104 5.02 5.75 -7.00
CA ILE A 104 4.08 6.87 -7.13
C ILE A 104 4.83 8.20 -7.18
N ILE A 105 5.75 8.42 -6.24
CA ILE A 105 6.52 9.67 -6.14
C ILE A 105 7.37 9.89 -7.38
N ASN A 106 8.17 8.89 -7.77
CA ASN A 106 9.10 9.01 -8.90
C ASN A 106 8.39 9.08 -10.27
N SER A 107 7.18 8.54 -10.38
CA SER A 107 6.37 8.61 -11.61
C SER A 107 5.62 9.92 -11.77
N HIS A 108 5.56 10.76 -10.73
CA HIS A 108 4.82 12.02 -10.80
C HIS A 108 5.54 13.02 -11.71
N PRO A 109 4.87 13.59 -12.74
CA PRO A 109 5.53 14.44 -13.76
C PRO A 109 6.25 15.65 -13.18
N GLN A 110 5.76 16.18 -12.05
CA GLN A 110 6.30 17.36 -11.40
C GLN A 110 7.32 17.04 -10.30
N PHE A 111 7.65 15.76 -10.08
CA PHE A 111 8.67 15.40 -9.10
C PHE A 111 10.05 15.89 -9.55
N ASP A 112 10.77 16.59 -8.66
CA ASP A 112 12.09 17.19 -8.90
C ASP A 112 13.12 16.79 -7.83
N GLY A 113 12.81 15.75 -7.07
CA GLY A 113 13.67 15.21 -6.04
C GLY A 113 13.13 15.36 -4.64
N MET A 114 13.77 14.65 -3.70
CA MET A 114 13.47 14.74 -2.28
C MET A 114 14.73 14.63 -1.45
N LYS A 115 14.69 15.16 -0.24
CA LYS A 115 15.73 15.01 0.77
C LYS A 115 15.13 14.66 2.13
N PHE A 116 15.96 14.03 2.95
CA PHE A 116 15.63 13.74 4.35
C PHE A 116 16.64 14.42 5.27
N VAL A 117 16.13 14.92 6.37
CA VAL A 117 16.93 15.49 7.47
C VAL A 117 16.42 14.88 8.77
N GLU A 118 17.30 14.26 9.52
CA GLU A 118 16.98 13.76 10.87
C GLU A 118 17.49 14.75 11.92
N SER A 119 16.81 14.79 13.07
CA SER A 119 17.29 15.55 14.23
C SER A 119 18.54 14.91 14.84
N ALA A 120 19.19 15.64 15.74
CA ALA A 120 20.08 14.99 16.70
C ALA A 120 19.35 13.87 17.44
N PRO A 121 20.06 12.79 17.83
CA PRO A 121 19.47 11.70 18.59
C PRO A 121 19.00 12.18 19.97
N GLY A 122 17.91 11.55 20.47
CA GLY A 122 17.49 11.64 21.86
C GLY A 122 18.30 10.70 22.76
N ASP A 123 17.83 10.52 23.98
CA ASP A 123 18.50 9.68 25.01
C ASP A 123 18.54 8.19 24.61
N ASP A 124 17.66 7.74 23.73
CA ASP A 124 17.55 6.38 23.20
C ASP A 124 18.37 6.16 21.89
N GLU A 125 19.24 7.10 21.53
CA GLU A 125 20.03 7.12 20.28
C GLU A 125 19.17 7.18 19.00
N LEU A 126 17.84 7.38 19.11
CA LEU A 126 16.96 7.56 17.98
C LEU A 126 16.74 9.04 17.67
N PRO A 127 16.51 9.41 16.40
CA PRO A 127 16.19 10.79 16.07
C PRO A 127 14.82 11.18 16.67
N LEU A 128 14.72 12.41 17.17
CA LEU A 128 13.46 12.92 17.68
C LEU A 128 12.42 13.13 16.57
N TYR A 129 12.90 13.47 15.38
CA TYR A 129 12.07 13.60 14.17
C TYR A 129 12.85 13.25 12.90
N MET A 130 12.08 12.99 11.85
CA MET A 130 12.55 12.92 10.47
C MET A 130 11.77 13.94 9.64
N GLU A 131 12.48 14.80 8.92
CA GLU A 131 11.89 15.73 7.97
C GLU A 131 12.11 15.23 6.55
N CYS A 132 11.03 15.13 5.78
CA CYS A 132 11.06 14.91 4.35
C CYS A 132 10.72 16.21 3.63
N THR A 133 11.53 16.60 2.66
CA THR A 133 11.26 17.73 1.77
C THR A 133 11.17 17.21 0.34
N ILE A 134 10.06 17.49 -0.35
CA ILE A 134 9.85 17.15 -1.77
C ILE A 134 9.84 18.44 -2.59
N TYR A 135 10.62 18.42 -3.66
CA TYR A 135 10.71 19.49 -4.65
C TYR A 135 9.83 19.16 -5.86
N ARG A 136 9.23 20.21 -6.44
CA ARG A 136 8.41 20.09 -7.64
C ARG A 136 8.88 21.09 -8.70
N LYS A 137 8.87 20.65 -9.97
CA LYS A 137 9.25 21.49 -11.14
C LYS A 137 8.33 22.69 -11.34
N ASP A 138 7.05 22.58 -10.93
CA ASP A 138 6.03 23.62 -11.13
C ASP A 138 5.89 24.58 -9.94
N ARG A 139 6.72 24.46 -8.89
CA ARG A 139 6.64 25.28 -7.67
C ARG A 139 8.00 25.75 -7.22
N LYS A 140 8.06 27.02 -6.78
CA LYS A 140 9.28 27.60 -6.22
C LYS A 140 9.52 27.16 -4.77
N VAL A 141 8.45 26.87 -4.05
CA VAL A 141 8.52 26.49 -2.62
C VAL A 141 8.35 24.98 -2.52
N ALA A 142 9.31 24.34 -1.89
CA ALA A 142 9.24 22.91 -1.60
C ALA A 142 8.19 22.60 -0.52
N THR A 143 7.65 21.40 -0.52
CA THR A 143 6.79 20.88 0.55
C THR A 143 7.68 20.14 1.54
N SER A 144 7.62 20.52 2.82
CA SER A 144 8.33 19.80 3.90
C SER A 144 7.34 19.31 4.93
N VAL A 145 7.55 18.09 5.40
CA VAL A 145 6.80 17.47 6.49
C VAL A 145 7.77 16.86 7.48
N ARG A 146 7.50 17.08 8.75
CA ARG A 146 8.27 16.55 9.85
C ARG A 146 7.40 15.58 10.63
N GLU A 147 7.88 14.37 10.81
CA GLU A 147 7.25 13.32 11.62
C GLU A 147 8.09 13.10 12.89
N TYR A 148 7.43 13.04 14.01
CA TYR A 148 8.09 12.91 15.30
C TYR A 148 8.06 11.45 15.79
N MET A 149 9.21 10.99 16.34
CA MET A 149 9.35 9.60 16.80
C MET A 149 8.28 9.25 17.85
N TYR A 150 8.05 10.12 18.81
CA TYR A 150 7.10 9.90 19.91
C TYR A 150 5.64 9.79 19.45
N GLU A 151 5.30 10.34 18.28
CA GLU A 151 3.95 10.27 17.70
C GLU A 151 3.79 9.07 16.77
N ALA A 152 4.85 8.75 16.02
CA ALA A 152 4.79 7.76 14.94
C ALA A 152 5.15 6.34 15.40
N HIS A 153 5.98 6.20 16.46
CA HIS A 153 6.49 4.91 16.91
C HIS A 153 5.39 4.02 17.49
N THR A 154 5.38 2.77 17.06
CA THR A 154 4.54 1.72 17.65
C THR A 154 5.39 0.58 18.17
N SER A 155 4.90 -0.15 19.17
CA SER A 155 5.55 -1.34 19.72
C SER A 155 5.28 -2.61 18.91
N GLN A 156 5.20 -2.50 17.58
CA GLN A 156 4.86 -3.62 16.69
C GLN A 156 5.67 -3.62 15.40
N GLY A 157 5.83 -4.80 14.83
CA GLY A 157 6.39 -4.98 13.50
C GLY A 157 7.79 -4.38 13.32
N ALA A 158 8.02 -3.73 12.18
CA ALA A 158 9.31 -3.17 11.81
C ALA A 158 9.72 -1.95 12.67
N TRP A 159 8.80 -1.34 13.41
CA TRP A 159 9.12 -0.29 14.37
C TRP A 159 10.02 -0.79 15.51
N LEU A 160 9.88 -2.06 15.94
CA LEU A 160 10.74 -2.65 16.97
C LEU A 160 12.19 -2.83 16.52
N THR A 161 12.39 -3.15 15.25
CA THR A 161 13.71 -3.52 14.73
C THR A 161 14.39 -2.42 13.92
N HIS A 162 13.60 -1.55 13.29
CA HIS A 162 14.10 -0.51 12.39
C HIS A 162 13.34 0.83 12.55
N PRO A 163 13.23 1.40 13.76
CA PRO A 163 12.41 2.60 14.01
C PRO A 163 12.84 3.81 13.17
N ARG A 164 14.14 4.04 13.00
CA ARG A 164 14.68 5.12 12.16
C ARG A 164 14.25 5.00 10.70
N ARG A 165 14.26 3.78 10.16
CA ARG A 165 13.79 3.53 8.78
C ARG A 165 12.28 3.75 8.67
N MET A 166 11.50 3.29 9.64
CA MET A 166 10.05 3.46 9.67
C MET A 166 9.67 4.94 9.76
N LEU A 167 10.37 5.73 10.59
CA LEU A 167 10.13 7.17 10.68
C LEU A 167 10.40 7.88 9.36
N ARG A 168 11.45 7.46 8.62
CA ARG A 168 11.73 7.97 7.27
C ARG A 168 10.61 7.65 6.30
N HIS A 169 10.09 6.42 6.31
CA HIS A 169 8.96 6.04 5.47
C HIS A 169 7.71 6.87 5.80
N LYS A 170 7.41 7.05 7.09
CA LYS A 170 6.27 7.85 7.55
C LYS A 170 6.37 9.30 7.05
N SER A 171 7.51 9.94 7.24
CA SER A 171 7.72 11.33 6.78
C SER A 171 7.62 11.46 5.25
N MET A 172 8.15 10.48 4.49
CA MET A 172 8.05 10.44 3.04
C MET A 172 6.59 10.36 2.57
N VAL A 173 5.82 9.45 3.16
CA VAL A 173 4.42 9.23 2.79
C VAL A 173 3.58 10.46 3.06
N GLN A 174 3.69 11.05 4.24
CA GLN A 174 2.94 12.26 4.59
C GLN A 174 3.34 13.46 3.71
N CYS A 175 4.62 13.62 3.44
CA CYS A 175 5.11 14.66 2.55
C CYS A 175 4.55 14.49 1.11
N ALA A 176 4.59 13.26 0.57
CA ALA A 176 4.08 12.97 -0.76
C ALA A 176 2.56 13.22 -0.87
N ARG A 177 1.79 12.83 0.15
CA ARG A 177 0.33 13.06 0.18
C ARG A 177 -0.01 14.54 0.07
N ILE A 178 0.67 15.39 0.84
CA ILE A 178 0.46 16.85 0.80
C ILE A 178 0.99 17.43 -0.51
N CYS A 179 2.19 17.03 -0.90
CA CYS A 179 2.87 17.57 -2.07
C CYS A 179 2.10 17.32 -3.38
N PHE A 180 1.55 16.12 -3.55
CA PHE A 180 0.90 15.67 -4.78
C PHE A 180 -0.63 15.58 -4.67
N GLY A 181 -1.22 15.90 -3.52
CA GLY A 181 -2.66 15.85 -3.31
C GLY A 181 -3.21 14.42 -3.34
N LEU A 182 -2.46 13.44 -2.86
CA LEU A 182 -2.85 12.04 -2.88
C LEU A 182 -3.87 11.75 -1.77
N SER A 183 -5.00 11.17 -2.14
CA SER A 183 -6.10 10.83 -1.22
C SER A 183 -6.61 9.41 -1.46
N GLY A 184 -7.32 8.85 -0.47
CA GLY A 184 -7.95 7.53 -0.57
C GLY A 184 -6.99 6.35 -0.45
N ILE A 185 -5.74 6.59 -0.03
CA ILE A 185 -4.76 5.56 0.29
C ILE A 185 -4.74 5.42 1.81
N TYR A 186 -4.98 4.20 2.29
CA TYR A 186 -4.88 3.91 3.72
C TYR A 186 -3.41 3.85 4.13
N GLU A 187 -3.09 4.46 5.25
CA GLU A 187 -1.81 4.35 5.92
C GLU A 187 -2.05 3.83 7.33
N PRO A 188 -1.36 2.76 7.75
CA PRO A 188 -1.43 2.32 9.15
C PRO A 188 -0.79 3.39 10.05
N ASP A 189 -1.56 3.82 11.04
CA ASP A 189 -1.09 4.70 12.13
C ASP A 189 -0.30 3.89 13.15
#